data_c96075ae1a13a51bd60b6ddc027c6b80
#
_entry.id   c96075ae1a13a51bd60b6ddc027c6b80
#
_cell.length_a   1.000
_cell.length_b   1.000
_cell.length_c   1.000
_cell.angle_alpha   90.00
_cell.angle_beta   90.00
_cell.angle_gamma   90.00
#
_symmetry.space_group_name_H-M   'P 1'
#
loop_
_entity.id
_entity.type
_entity.pdbx_description
1 polymer ?
#
loop_
_entity_poly.entity_id
_entity_poly.type
_entity_poly.pdbx_seq_one_letter_code
_entity_poly.pdbx_strand_id
1 'polypeptide(L)'
;MAIYGGIIGGVLAGWLYARRKGLPFLRLADLGAPSIALGQAIGRWGNFVNQEAYGAVATQPWQQRFPISVFIRADGQWHFATFFYESAWCFIIVAALLIAERAHRFHRDGEIFRGYVFLYALERALVEGLRTDSLLLGPFRVSQLLSLAALLTCAAIALAQAKRKTAPAITLALCTAMAALLFSGHPWPALVCAVGAAGMYWGNSDLSPYRFQ
;
A
#
# COMPACT_ATOMS: atom_id res chain seq x y z
N MET A 1 16.93 -7.41 -7.13
CA MET A 1 17.11 -6.84 -8.51
C MET A 1 15.98 -7.27 -9.46
N ALA A 2 15.52 -8.51 -9.48
CA ALA A 2 14.50 -9.01 -10.41
C ALA A 2 13.15 -8.26 -10.35
N ILE A 3 12.69 -7.86 -9.18
CA ILE A 3 11.41 -7.14 -8.99
C ILE A 3 11.34 -5.81 -9.74
N TYR A 4 12.41 -5.00 -9.69
CA TYR A 4 12.44 -3.71 -10.39
C TYR A 4 12.37 -3.89 -11.92
N GLY A 5 13.06 -4.90 -12.45
CA GLY A 5 12.98 -5.26 -13.87
C GLY A 5 11.57 -5.66 -14.30
N GLY A 6 10.88 -6.45 -13.45
CA GLY A 6 9.49 -6.84 -13.67
C GLY A 6 8.53 -5.64 -13.69
N ILE A 7 8.69 -4.69 -12.75
CA ILE A 7 7.88 -3.47 -12.70
C ILE A 7 8.12 -2.61 -13.94
N ILE A 8 9.38 -2.33 -14.26
CA ILE A 8 9.71 -1.51 -15.44
C ILE A 8 9.20 -2.16 -16.72
N GLY A 9 9.43 -3.48 -16.90
CA GLY A 9 8.93 -4.22 -18.05
C GLY A 9 7.42 -4.22 -18.15
N GLY A 10 6.72 -4.42 -17.04
CA GLY A 10 5.25 -4.38 -16.99
C GLY A 10 4.68 -3.01 -17.32
N VAL A 11 5.27 -1.93 -16.78
CA VAL A 11 4.86 -0.55 -17.08
C VAL A 11 5.10 -0.22 -18.55
N LEU A 12 6.27 -0.56 -19.10
CA LEU A 12 6.60 -0.33 -20.50
C LEU A 12 5.68 -1.10 -21.45
N ALA A 13 5.44 -2.39 -21.18
CA ALA A 13 4.56 -3.23 -21.97
C ALA A 13 3.11 -2.70 -21.95
N GLY A 14 2.61 -2.34 -20.75
CA GLY A 14 1.29 -1.74 -20.58
C GLY A 14 1.16 -0.40 -21.31
N TRP A 15 2.17 0.45 -21.22
CA TRP A 15 2.20 1.74 -21.90
C TRP A 15 2.20 1.58 -23.44
N LEU A 16 3.05 0.67 -23.96
CA LEU A 16 3.09 0.36 -25.40
C LEU A 16 1.76 -0.22 -25.90
N TYR A 17 1.15 -1.11 -25.13
CA TYR A 17 -0.16 -1.68 -25.45
C TYR A 17 -1.24 -0.60 -25.50
N ALA A 18 -1.33 0.23 -24.44
CA ALA A 18 -2.28 1.33 -24.36
C ALA A 18 -2.12 2.27 -25.57
N ARG A 19 -0.87 2.66 -25.88
CA ARG A 19 -0.57 3.53 -27.01
C ARG A 19 -0.98 2.92 -28.36
N ARG A 20 -0.73 1.62 -28.59
CA ARG A 20 -1.12 0.92 -29.81
C ARG A 20 -2.64 0.79 -29.99
N LYS A 21 -3.37 0.68 -28.88
CA LYS A 21 -4.82 0.54 -28.86
C LYS A 21 -5.58 1.87 -28.76
N GLY A 22 -4.88 3.00 -28.64
CA GLY A 22 -5.50 4.31 -28.45
C GLY A 22 -6.21 4.47 -27.11
N LEU A 23 -5.82 3.66 -26.09
CA LEU A 23 -6.42 3.70 -24.75
C LEU A 23 -5.61 4.62 -23.83
N PRO A 24 -6.26 5.36 -22.91
CA PRO A 24 -5.55 6.07 -21.86
C PRO A 24 -4.80 5.08 -20.96
N PHE A 25 -3.50 5.28 -20.77
CA PHE A 25 -2.67 4.40 -19.93
C PHE A 25 -3.20 4.28 -18.48
N LEU A 26 -3.72 5.39 -17.93
CA LEU A 26 -4.27 5.40 -16.57
C LEU A 26 -5.52 4.50 -16.44
N ARG A 27 -6.35 4.39 -17.47
CA ARG A 27 -7.47 3.46 -17.49
C ARG A 27 -7.01 2.00 -17.47
N LEU A 28 -5.94 1.69 -18.19
CA LEU A 28 -5.33 0.36 -18.15
C LEU A 28 -4.72 0.07 -16.77
N ALA A 29 -4.10 1.08 -16.14
CA ALA A 29 -3.57 0.96 -14.78
C ALA A 29 -4.68 0.71 -13.75
N ASP A 30 -5.84 1.37 -13.88
CA ASP A 30 -7.01 1.14 -13.04
C ASP A 30 -7.50 -0.31 -13.13
N LEU A 31 -7.61 -0.83 -14.34
CA LEU A 31 -8.03 -2.21 -14.58
C LEU A 31 -7.04 -3.23 -13.99
N GLY A 32 -5.75 -2.90 -14.02
CA GLY A 32 -4.68 -3.75 -13.49
C GLY A 32 -4.54 -3.70 -11.96
N ALA A 33 -4.95 -2.62 -11.32
CA ALA A 33 -4.69 -2.39 -9.89
C ALA A 33 -5.20 -3.50 -8.95
N PRO A 34 -6.46 -3.97 -9.05
CA PRO A 34 -6.94 -5.08 -8.22
C PRO A 34 -6.18 -6.38 -8.48
N SER A 35 -5.81 -6.64 -9.74
CA SER A 35 -5.06 -7.84 -10.13
C SER A 35 -3.63 -7.82 -9.59
N ILE A 36 -2.97 -6.67 -9.57
CA ILE A 36 -1.65 -6.47 -8.98
C ILE A 36 -1.72 -6.73 -7.47
N ALA A 37 -2.69 -6.13 -6.78
CA ALA A 37 -2.89 -6.33 -5.35
C ALA A 37 -3.15 -7.81 -5.00
N LEU A 38 -3.96 -8.51 -5.81
CA LEU A 38 -4.23 -9.92 -5.64
C LEU A 38 -2.96 -10.78 -5.85
N GLY A 39 -2.19 -10.46 -6.90
CA GLY A 39 -0.91 -11.13 -7.15
C GLY A 39 0.07 -10.95 -6.00
N GLN A 40 0.12 -9.76 -5.39
CA GLN A 40 0.92 -9.50 -4.20
C GLN A 40 0.42 -10.31 -3.01
N ALA A 41 -0.90 -10.33 -2.75
CA ALA A 41 -1.49 -11.11 -1.65
C ALA A 41 -1.10 -12.59 -1.71
N ILE A 42 -1.20 -13.19 -2.89
CA ILE A 42 -0.85 -14.60 -3.12
C ILE A 42 0.68 -14.79 -3.06
N GLY A 43 1.44 -13.88 -3.68
CA GLY A 43 2.90 -13.96 -3.76
C GLY A 43 3.60 -13.93 -2.39
N ARG A 44 2.99 -13.27 -1.38
CA ARG A 44 3.52 -13.25 0.00
C ARG A 44 3.57 -14.63 0.66
N TRP A 45 2.74 -15.58 0.25
CA TRP A 45 2.82 -16.95 0.74
C TRP A 45 4.06 -17.69 0.23
N GLY A 46 4.69 -17.24 -0.86
CA GLY A 46 6.01 -17.69 -1.26
C GLY A 46 7.08 -17.43 -0.20
N ASN A 47 7.02 -16.27 0.47
CA ASN A 47 7.94 -15.93 1.56
C ASN A 47 7.77 -16.88 2.76
N PHE A 48 6.54 -17.33 3.04
CA PHE A 48 6.30 -18.37 4.05
C PHE A 48 6.96 -19.69 3.70
N VAL A 49 6.81 -20.13 2.45
CA VAL A 49 7.41 -21.39 1.98
C VAL A 49 8.94 -21.31 2.01
N ASN A 50 9.49 -20.18 1.59
CA ASN A 50 10.94 -19.94 1.56
C ASN A 50 11.51 -19.60 2.95
N GLN A 51 10.67 -19.38 3.95
CA GLN A 51 11.07 -18.89 5.28
C GLN A 51 11.93 -17.62 5.22
N GLU A 52 11.47 -16.63 4.46
CA GLU A 52 12.14 -15.33 4.27
C GLU A 52 11.20 -14.16 4.56
N ALA A 53 11.76 -12.94 4.64
CA ALA A 53 10.99 -11.70 4.84
C ALA A 53 10.07 -11.74 6.08
N TYR A 54 10.55 -12.33 7.16
CA TYR A 54 9.88 -12.34 8.47
C TYR A 54 10.28 -11.12 9.32
N GLY A 55 9.53 -10.88 10.39
CA GLY A 55 9.75 -9.78 11.32
C GLY A 55 10.72 -10.10 12.45
N ALA A 56 10.77 -9.23 13.46
CA ALA A 56 11.55 -9.42 14.65
C ALA A 56 11.11 -10.67 15.44
N VAL A 57 11.98 -11.14 16.35
CA VAL A 57 11.70 -12.29 17.23
C VAL A 57 10.52 -11.99 18.15
N ALA A 58 9.57 -12.92 18.20
CA ALA A 58 8.44 -12.88 19.14
C ALA A 58 8.86 -13.45 20.49
N THR A 59 9.08 -12.57 21.45
CA THR A 59 9.63 -12.94 22.77
C THR A 59 8.57 -13.40 23.78
N GLN A 60 7.31 -12.98 23.58
CA GLN A 60 6.24 -13.30 24.53
C GLN A 60 5.53 -14.59 24.14
N PRO A 61 5.23 -15.51 25.10
CA PRO A 61 4.58 -16.80 24.78
C PRO A 61 3.25 -16.67 24.03
N TRP A 62 2.45 -15.64 24.30
CA TRP A 62 1.18 -15.41 23.64
C TRP A 62 1.33 -14.97 22.17
N GLN A 63 2.50 -14.44 21.79
CA GLN A 63 2.83 -14.06 20.41
C GLN A 63 3.26 -15.26 19.57
N GLN A 64 3.78 -16.34 20.19
CA GLN A 64 4.34 -17.50 19.52
C GLN A 64 3.26 -18.44 18.99
N ARG A 65 2.42 -17.89 18.11
CA ARG A 65 1.34 -18.61 17.44
C ARG A 65 0.96 -17.95 16.12
N PHE A 66 0.60 -18.74 15.13
CA PHE A 66 0.00 -18.22 13.90
C PHE A 66 -1.43 -17.69 14.21
N PRO A 67 -1.87 -16.55 13.64
CA PRO A 67 -1.21 -15.75 12.59
C PRO A 67 -0.29 -14.61 13.10
N ILE A 68 -0.03 -14.50 14.39
CA ILE A 68 0.82 -13.46 14.96
C ILE A 68 2.28 -13.70 14.57
N SER A 69 2.73 -14.93 14.66
CA SER A 69 4.12 -15.31 14.38
C SER A 69 4.20 -16.61 13.61
N VAL A 70 5.36 -16.85 13.03
CA VAL A 70 5.71 -18.06 12.31
C VAL A 70 7.03 -18.61 12.87
N PHE A 71 7.12 -19.93 12.98
CA PHE A 71 8.34 -20.59 13.44
C PHE A 71 9.33 -20.69 12.26
N ILE A 72 10.53 -20.14 12.42
CA ILE A 72 11.61 -20.20 11.44
C ILE A 72 12.56 -21.33 11.81
N ARG A 73 12.72 -22.27 10.90
CA ARG A 73 13.55 -23.47 11.15
C ARG A 73 15.04 -23.17 11.19
N ALA A 74 15.47 -22.13 10.51
CA ALA A 74 16.87 -21.76 10.36
C ALA A 74 17.51 -21.33 11.69
N ASP A 75 16.77 -20.66 12.57
CA ASP A 75 17.23 -20.17 13.87
C ASP A 75 16.48 -20.77 15.07
N GLY A 76 15.44 -21.58 14.80
CA GLY A 76 14.66 -22.24 15.84
C GLY A 76 13.79 -21.28 16.67
N GLN A 77 13.44 -20.10 16.15
CA GLN A 77 12.72 -19.07 16.88
C GLN A 77 11.39 -18.70 16.22
N TRP A 78 10.52 -18.08 16.98
CA TRP A 78 9.27 -17.50 16.48
C TRP A 78 9.50 -16.04 16.08
N HIS A 79 9.10 -15.71 14.84
CA HIS A 79 9.20 -14.37 14.27
C HIS A 79 7.83 -13.84 13.88
N PHE A 80 7.63 -12.52 13.94
CA PHE A 80 6.38 -11.92 13.47
C PHE A 80 6.12 -12.28 12.00
N ALA A 81 4.89 -12.71 11.71
CA ALA A 81 4.48 -13.20 10.39
C ALA A 81 4.17 -12.05 9.44
N THR A 82 5.16 -11.21 9.12
CA THR A 82 4.99 -10.02 8.27
C THR A 82 4.41 -10.35 6.91
N PHE A 83 4.78 -11.50 6.31
CA PHE A 83 4.20 -11.98 5.07
C PHE A 83 2.67 -12.12 5.14
N PHE A 84 2.16 -12.60 6.29
CA PHE A 84 0.72 -12.77 6.51
C PHE A 84 0.03 -11.41 6.65
N TYR A 85 0.62 -10.47 7.38
CA TYR A 85 0.06 -9.12 7.53
C TYR A 85 -0.02 -8.40 6.19
N GLU A 86 1.05 -8.45 5.39
CA GLU A 86 1.10 -7.88 4.05
C GLU A 86 0.09 -8.56 3.11
N SER A 87 -0.04 -9.89 3.17
CA SER A 87 -1.02 -10.65 2.38
C SER A 87 -2.45 -10.27 2.76
N ALA A 88 -2.78 -10.26 4.04
CA ALA A 88 -4.11 -9.89 4.54
C ALA A 88 -4.48 -8.46 4.13
N TRP A 89 -3.53 -7.53 4.25
CA TRP A 89 -3.74 -6.15 3.82
C TRP A 89 -3.97 -6.04 2.32
N CYS A 90 -3.20 -6.76 1.50
CA CYS A 90 -3.42 -6.80 0.05
C CYS A 90 -4.81 -7.35 -0.31
N PHE A 91 -5.31 -8.37 0.39
CA PHE A 91 -6.70 -8.84 0.21
C PHE A 91 -7.72 -7.77 0.60
N ILE A 92 -7.48 -7.00 1.67
CA ILE A 92 -8.33 -5.85 2.04
C ILE A 92 -8.31 -4.80 0.95
N ILE A 93 -7.15 -4.50 0.36
CA ILE A 93 -7.03 -3.57 -0.78
C ILE A 93 -7.90 -4.06 -1.95
N VAL A 94 -7.78 -5.33 -2.35
CA VAL A 94 -8.60 -5.91 -3.43
C VAL A 94 -10.08 -5.71 -3.15
N ALA A 95 -10.54 -6.09 -1.96
CA ALA A 95 -11.93 -5.96 -1.57
C ALA A 95 -12.39 -4.49 -1.59
N ALA A 96 -11.59 -3.59 -1.03
CA ALA A 96 -11.90 -2.17 -0.99
C ALA A 96 -12.00 -1.56 -2.39
N LEU A 97 -11.06 -1.87 -3.30
CA LEU A 97 -11.08 -1.36 -4.67
C LEU A 97 -12.31 -1.87 -5.43
N LEU A 98 -12.62 -3.17 -5.34
CA LEU A 98 -13.78 -3.75 -6.02
C LEU A 98 -15.11 -3.22 -5.47
N ILE A 99 -15.22 -3.05 -4.15
CA ILE A 99 -16.41 -2.46 -3.53
C ILE A 99 -16.60 -1.01 -3.98
N ALA A 100 -15.51 -0.23 -3.98
CA ALA A 100 -15.57 1.17 -4.39
C ALA A 100 -15.87 1.33 -5.90
N GLU A 101 -15.34 0.45 -6.73
CA GLU A 101 -15.66 0.39 -8.15
C GLU A 101 -17.16 0.09 -8.38
N ARG A 102 -17.69 -0.95 -7.71
CA ARG A 102 -19.13 -1.29 -7.76
C ARG A 102 -20.03 -0.17 -7.22
N ALA A 103 -19.56 0.56 -6.23
CA ALA A 103 -20.26 1.73 -5.68
C ALA A 103 -20.09 3.00 -6.54
N HIS A 104 -19.50 2.89 -7.72
CA HIS A 104 -19.23 4.00 -8.65
C HIS A 104 -18.54 5.20 -7.98
N ARG A 105 -17.58 4.93 -7.08
CA ARG A 105 -16.87 5.98 -6.35
C ARG A 105 -15.75 6.64 -7.14
N PHE A 106 -15.30 5.99 -8.21
CA PHE A 106 -14.23 6.46 -9.08
C PHE A 106 -14.81 7.06 -10.34
N HIS A 107 -14.34 8.26 -10.70
CA HIS A 107 -14.93 9.03 -11.81
C HIS A 107 -13.90 9.44 -12.87
N ARG A 108 -12.61 9.29 -12.56
CA ARG A 108 -11.53 9.68 -13.47
C ARG A 108 -10.58 8.52 -13.67
N ASP A 109 -10.00 8.44 -14.86
CA ASP A 109 -8.95 7.47 -15.16
C ASP A 109 -7.76 7.68 -14.20
N GLY A 110 -7.26 6.61 -13.61
CA GLY A 110 -6.16 6.58 -12.65
C GLY A 110 -6.57 6.68 -11.17
N GLU A 111 -7.85 6.80 -10.84
CA GLU A 111 -8.28 6.91 -9.45
C GLU A 111 -8.22 5.58 -8.70
N ILE A 112 -8.55 4.46 -9.34
CA ILE A 112 -8.45 3.12 -8.75
C ILE A 112 -6.98 2.79 -8.49
N PHE A 113 -6.12 3.02 -9.47
CA PHE A 113 -4.68 2.80 -9.34
C PHE A 113 -4.07 3.68 -8.24
N ARG A 114 -4.46 4.95 -8.17
CA ARG A 114 -4.04 5.86 -7.10
C ARG A 114 -4.50 5.37 -5.72
N GLY A 115 -5.74 4.87 -5.61
CA GLY A 115 -6.26 4.25 -4.39
C GLY A 115 -5.43 3.04 -3.97
N TYR A 116 -5.08 2.17 -4.92
CA TYR A 116 -4.17 1.04 -4.70
C TYR A 116 -2.80 1.52 -4.20
N VAL A 117 -2.16 2.47 -4.89
CA VAL A 117 -0.84 2.99 -4.49
C VAL A 117 -0.89 3.60 -3.10
N PHE A 118 -1.93 4.37 -2.79
CA PHE A 118 -2.11 4.98 -1.47
C PHE A 118 -2.22 3.93 -0.36
N LEU A 119 -3.12 2.95 -0.49
CA LEU A 119 -3.33 1.92 0.53
C LEU A 119 -2.12 0.99 0.69
N TYR A 120 -1.46 0.64 -0.42
CA TYR A 120 -0.26 -0.18 -0.38
C TYR A 120 0.92 0.56 0.25
N ALA A 121 1.13 1.83 -0.10
CA ALA A 121 2.18 2.65 0.49
C ALA A 121 1.95 2.90 2.00
N LEU A 122 0.70 3.00 2.42
CA LEU A 122 0.33 3.15 3.82
C LEU A 122 0.79 1.92 4.64
N GLU A 123 0.48 0.74 4.16
CA GLU A 123 0.88 -0.52 4.79
C GLU A 123 2.40 -0.65 4.81
N ARG A 124 3.06 -0.42 3.66
CA ARG A 124 4.54 -0.53 3.57
C ARG A 124 5.25 0.42 4.52
N ALA A 125 4.75 1.64 4.71
CA ALA A 125 5.33 2.57 5.67
C ALA A 125 5.28 2.05 7.11
N LEU A 126 4.22 1.32 7.48
CA LEU A 126 4.02 0.77 8.82
C LEU A 126 4.76 -0.56 9.01
N VAL A 127 4.57 -1.52 8.10
CA VAL A 127 5.11 -2.89 8.23
C VAL A 127 6.63 -2.91 8.08
N GLU A 128 7.21 -1.99 7.30
CA GLU A 128 8.67 -1.87 7.18
C GLU A 128 9.35 -1.69 8.55
N GLY A 129 8.67 -1.08 9.51
CA GLY A 129 9.14 -0.95 10.88
C GLY A 129 9.33 -2.29 11.60
N LEU A 130 8.60 -3.33 11.22
CA LEU A 130 8.63 -4.67 11.83
C LEU A 130 9.65 -5.61 11.14
N ARG A 131 10.14 -5.26 9.95
CA ARG A 131 11.03 -6.10 9.16
C ARG A 131 12.48 -5.96 9.61
N THR A 132 13.21 -7.07 9.53
CA THR A 132 14.63 -7.15 9.89
C THR A 132 15.57 -7.03 8.69
N ASP A 133 15.04 -7.26 7.47
CA ASP A 133 15.80 -7.31 6.20
C ASP A 133 15.70 -6.03 5.36
N SER A 134 15.44 -4.89 5.99
CA SER A 134 15.24 -3.61 5.31
C SER A 134 16.54 -3.03 4.76
N LEU A 135 16.49 -2.51 3.53
CA LEU A 135 17.59 -1.70 2.96
C LEU A 135 17.64 -0.35 3.66
N LEU A 136 18.80 -0.01 4.20
CA LEU A 136 19.04 1.25 4.90
C LEU A 136 19.78 2.25 4.01
N LEU A 137 19.36 3.51 4.06
CA LEU A 137 20.07 4.68 3.53
C LEU A 137 20.39 5.59 4.72
N GLY A 138 21.57 5.41 5.34
CA GLY A 138 21.88 6.02 6.61
C GLY A 138 20.92 5.52 7.72
N PRO A 139 20.26 6.40 8.49
CA PRO A 139 19.32 6.00 9.53
C PRO A 139 17.93 5.63 8.98
N PHE A 140 17.67 5.83 7.68
CA PHE A 140 16.35 5.68 7.08
C PHE A 140 16.21 4.40 6.27
N ARG A 141 15.04 3.79 6.32
CA ARG A 141 14.68 2.65 5.48
C ARG A 141 14.18 3.13 4.12
N VAL A 142 14.82 2.68 3.04
CA VAL A 142 14.52 3.12 1.67
C VAL A 142 13.05 2.89 1.31
N SER A 143 12.52 1.72 1.63
CA SER A 143 11.11 1.39 1.36
C SER A 143 10.14 2.33 2.08
N GLN A 144 10.49 2.75 3.31
CA GLN A 144 9.67 3.67 4.10
C GLN A 144 9.67 5.07 3.49
N LEU A 145 10.83 5.57 3.06
CA LEU A 145 10.92 6.86 2.37
C LEU A 145 10.12 6.88 1.06
N LEU A 146 10.24 5.82 0.25
CA LEU A 146 9.48 5.70 -1.00
C LEU A 146 7.97 5.62 -0.75
N SER A 147 7.55 4.88 0.28
CA SER A 147 6.14 4.76 0.65
C SER A 147 5.58 6.11 1.12
N LEU A 148 6.31 6.86 1.94
CA LEU A 148 5.89 8.19 2.38
C LEU A 148 5.82 9.18 1.21
N ALA A 149 6.78 9.14 0.30
CA ALA A 149 6.75 9.96 -0.91
C ALA A 149 5.52 9.64 -1.77
N ALA A 150 5.18 8.35 -1.95
CA ALA A 150 4.00 7.92 -2.67
C ALA A 150 2.70 8.39 -2.00
N LEU A 151 2.59 8.28 -0.66
CA LEU A 151 1.45 8.76 0.12
C LEU A 151 1.23 10.26 -0.05
N LEU A 152 2.28 11.05 0.13
CA LEU A 152 2.23 12.50 -0.01
C LEU A 152 1.84 12.91 -1.42
N THR A 153 2.39 12.24 -2.44
CA THR A 153 2.05 12.48 -3.84
C THR A 153 0.58 12.18 -4.12
N CYS A 154 0.08 11.03 -3.68
CA CYS A 154 -1.34 10.67 -3.83
C CYS A 154 -2.27 11.67 -3.13
N ALA A 155 -1.93 12.08 -1.90
CA ALA A 155 -2.71 13.06 -1.15
C ALA A 155 -2.67 14.46 -1.81
N ALA A 156 -1.51 14.89 -2.33
CA ALA A 156 -1.37 16.14 -3.05
C ALA A 156 -2.18 16.16 -4.35
N ILE A 157 -2.15 15.08 -5.13
CA ILE A 157 -2.98 14.94 -6.34
C ILE A 157 -4.46 14.98 -5.98
N ALA A 158 -4.88 14.28 -4.91
CA ALA A 158 -6.26 14.32 -4.44
C ALA A 158 -6.68 15.74 -4.04
N LEU A 159 -5.81 16.48 -3.33
CA LEU A 159 -6.05 17.87 -2.94
C LEU A 159 -6.17 18.80 -4.16
N ALA A 160 -5.32 18.63 -5.16
CA ALA A 160 -5.35 19.43 -6.39
C ALA A 160 -6.62 19.20 -7.22
N GLN A 161 -7.14 17.97 -7.22
CA GLN A 161 -8.30 17.57 -8.02
C GLN A 161 -9.65 17.76 -7.32
N ALA A 162 -9.68 17.88 -6.00
CA ALA A 162 -10.91 17.97 -5.22
C ALA A 162 -11.60 19.33 -5.37
N LYS A 163 -12.92 19.32 -5.52
CA LYS A 163 -13.76 20.54 -5.46
C LYS A 163 -13.81 21.10 -4.04
N ARG A 164 -14.00 20.22 -3.03
CA ARG A 164 -13.89 20.56 -1.61
C ARG A 164 -12.54 20.11 -1.10
N LYS A 165 -11.73 21.03 -0.59
CA LYS A 165 -10.33 20.78 -0.22
C LYS A 165 -10.13 20.35 1.23
N THR A 166 -11.19 20.32 2.05
CA THR A 166 -11.07 20.02 3.49
C THR A 166 -10.60 18.59 3.75
N ALA A 167 -11.27 17.58 3.21
CA ALA A 167 -10.91 16.19 3.45
C ALA A 167 -9.51 15.81 2.87
N PRO A 168 -9.15 16.16 1.61
CA PRO A 168 -7.80 15.88 1.12
C PRO A 168 -6.72 16.68 1.86
N ALA A 169 -7.00 17.90 2.35
CA ALA A 169 -6.06 18.64 3.18
C ALA A 169 -5.81 17.94 4.52
N ILE A 170 -6.86 17.41 5.16
CA ILE A 170 -6.75 16.60 6.37
C ILE A 170 -5.96 15.32 6.07
N THR A 171 -6.23 14.64 4.95
CA THR A 171 -5.47 13.45 4.53
C THR A 171 -3.98 13.77 4.41
N LEU A 172 -3.62 14.87 3.76
CA LEU A 172 -2.24 15.30 3.61
C LEU A 172 -1.59 15.60 4.97
N ALA A 173 -2.30 16.29 5.86
CA ALA A 173 -1.83 16.59 7.21
C ALA A 173 -1.61 15.30 8.03
N LEU A 174 -2.52 14.32 7.93
CA LEU A 174 -2.37 13.03 8.60
C LEU A 174 -1.20 12.21 8.04
N CYS A 175 -0.97 12.23 6.72
CA CYS A 175 0.21 11.58 6.12
C CYS A 175 1.51 12.23 6.58
N THR A 176 1.58 13.58 6.69
CA THR A 176 2.77 14.27 7.22
C THR A 176 3.00 13.99 8.71
N ALA A 177 1.94 13.97 9.51
CA ALA A 177 2.00 13.62 10.92
C ALA A 177 2.47 12.15 11.11
N MET A 178 1.95 11.22 10.31
CA MET A 178 2.39 9.83 10.31
C MET A 178 3.88 9.72 9.99
N ALA A 179 4.36 10.44 8.99
CA ALA A 179 5.77 10.47 8.64
C ALA A 179 6.64 10.94 9.81
N ALA A 180 6.28 12.07 10.43
CA ALA A 180 6.99 12.62 11.58
C ALA A 180 7.02 11.64 12.77
N LEU A 181 5.91 10.98 13.06
CA LEU A 181 5.80 10.01 14.15
C LEU A 181 6.61 8.73 13.89
N LEU A 182 6.65 8.25 12.66
CA LEU A 182 7.47 7.09 12.31
C LEU A 182 8.97 7.41 12.45
N PHE A 183 9.41 8.59 12.00
CA PHE A 183 10.81 9.00 12.15
C PHE A 183 11.22 9.33 13.57
N SER A 184 10.28 9.75 14.43
CA SER A 184 10.54 9.95 15.88
C SER A 184 10.44 8.66 16.71
N GLY A 185 10.20 7.51 16.09
CA GLY A 185 10.13 6.22 16.78
C GLY A 185 8.83 5.92 17.49
N HIS A 186 7.73 6.60 17.12
CA HIS A 186 6.40 6.42 17.72
C HIS A 186 5.43 5.70 16.79
N PRO A 187 5.49 4.36 16.65
CA PRO A 187 4.70 3.62 15.67
C PRO A 187 3.18 3.61 15.97
N TRP A 188 2.79 3.59 17.24
CA TRP A 188 1.36 3.51 17.62
C TRP A 188 0.55 4.76 17.24
N PRO A 189 1.00 6.00 17.56
CA PRO A 189 0.33 7.19 17.07
C PRO A 189 0.37 7.31 15.54
N ALA A 190 1.44 6.83 14.89
CA ALA A 190 1.52 6.79 13.43
C ALA A 190 0.43 5.90 12.83
N LEU A 191 0.09 4.76 13.47
CA LEU A 191 -1.01 3.89 13.03
C LEU A 191 -2.35 4.61 13.10
N VAL A 192 -2.61 5.39 14.15
CA VAL A 192 -3.86 6.17 14.27
C VAL A 192 -3.96 7.19 13.13
N CYS A 193 -2.86 7.91 12.84
CA CYS A 193 -2.83 8.84 11.70
C CYS A 193 -3.04 8.11 10.37
N ALA A 194 -2.51 6.90 10.21
CA ALA A 194 -2.67 6.08 9.01
C ALA A 194 -4.14 5.69 8.77
N VAL A 195 -4.82 5.22 9.81
CA VAL A 195 -6.26 4.87 9.73
C VAL A 195 -7.10 6.10 9.41
N GLY A 196 -6.82 7.24 10.07
CA GLY A 196 -7.47 8.50 9.77
C GLY A 196 -7.25 8.96 8.33
N ALA A 197 -6.01 8.87 7.83
CA ALA A 197 -5.68 9.23 6.46
C ALA A 197 -6.41 8.34 5.43
N ALA A 198 -6.47 7.02 5.67
CA ALA A 198 -7.20 6.10 4.82
C ALA A 198 -8.70 6.42 4.80
N GLY A 199 -9.30 6.64 5.95
CA GLY A 199 -10.73 7.00 6.05
C GLY A 199 -11.06 8.30 5.33
N MET A 200 -10.25 9.34 5.52
CA MET A 200 -10.44 10.64 4.85
C MET A 200 -10.19 10.57 3.34
N TYR A 201 -9.17 9.83 2.92
CA TYR A 201 -8.88 9.62 1.50
C TYR A 201 -10.04 8.93 0.80
N TRP A 202 -10.58 7.87 1.42
CA TRP A 202 -11.67 7.08 0.86
C TRP A 202 -13.04 7.77 0.94
N GLY A 203 -13.29 8.53 2.03
CA GLY A 203 -14.54 9.28 2.24
C GLY A 203 -14.70 10.50 1.34
N ASN A 204 -13.62 10.99 0.74
CA ASN A 204 -13.61 12.21 -0.08
C ASN A 204 -13.98 11.97 -1.56
N SER A 205 -14.49 10.79 -1.93
CA SER A 205 -15.04 10.58 -3.27
C SER A 205 -16.27 11.47 -3.42
N ASP A 206 -16.08 12.67 -3.98
CA ASP A 206 -17.18 13.58 -4.35
C ASP A 206 -18.14 12.80 -5.26
N LEU A 207 -19.32 12.52 -4.72
CA LEU A 207 -20.45 11.90 -5.43
C LEU A 207 -21.02 12.88 -6.48
N SER A 208 -20.20 13.30 -7.43
CA SER A 208 -20.72 14.01 -8.61
C SER A 208 -21.02 12.94 -9.66
N PRO A 209 -22.28 12.73 -10.03
CA PRO A 209 -22.63 11.77 -11.07
C PRO A 209 -22.10 12.27 -12.41
N TYR A 210 -20.94 11.80 -12.83
CA TYR A 210 -20.61 11.85 -14.25
C TYR A 210 -21.36 10.71 -14.92
N ARG A 211 -22.45 11.07 -15.60
CA ARG A 211 -23.12 10.20 -16.56
C ARG A 211 -22.12 9.87 -17.65
N PHE A 212 -21.88 8.59 -17.86
CA PHE A 212 -21.35 8.13 -19.14
C PHE A 212 -22.39 8.50 -20.21
N GLN A 213 -22.03 9.42 -21.11
CA GLN A 213 -22.62 9.56 -22.42
C GLN A 213 -21.79 8.75 -23.41
#